data_49f885d8978b55b4ddd5f2252c6089db
#
_entry.id   49f885d8978b55b4ddd5f2252c6089db
#
_cell.length_a   1.000
_cell.length_b   1.000
_cell.length_c   1.000
_cell.angle_alpha   90.00
_cell.angle_beta   90.00
_cell.angle_gamma   90.00
#
_symmetry.space_group_name_H-M   'P 1'
#
loop_
_entity.id
_entity.type
_entity.pdbx_description
1 polymer ?
#
loop_
_entity_poly.entity_id
_entity_poly.type
_entity_poly.pdbx_seq_one_letter_code
_entity_poly.pdbx_strand_id
1 'polypeptide(L)'
;GVDASRSTAPGGNITTQSNQICLGDANVTECNIQVDWTVASDARDKTDFTALDLGLDFVNALAPVTYKWDKRAKYGDKNADGYDLNDQTPDGTHKEDWLDIGFKAQEVEALEIAAGYNKSNKTNLVSSHTGDGKQMGLQYSKFVPILVKALQELSAKNDALEARITVLEG
;
A
#
# COMPACT_ATOMS: atom_id res chain seq x y z
N GLY A 1 -9.94 -13.56 -18.02
CA GLY A 1 -11.21 -12.94 -17.65
C GLY A 1 -11.10 -12.19 -16.34
N VAL A 2 -11.79 -11.08 -16.24
CA VAL A 2 -11.92 -10.34 -14.98
C VAL A 2 -13.02 -11.07 -14.19
N ASP A 3 -12.65 -11.71 -13.09
CA ASP A 3 -13.62 -12.35 -12.19
C ASP A 3 -13.72 -11.49 -10.92
N ALA A 4 -14.75 -10.68 -10.86
CA ALA A 4 -15.00 -9.75 -9.76
C ALA A 4 -15.83 -10.38 -8.61
N SER A 5 -16.22 -11.66 -8.73
CA SER A 5 -17.22 -12.25 -7.85
C SER A 5 -16.71 -13.31 -6.89
N ARG A 6 -15.40 -13.49 -6.74
CA ARG A 6 -14.84 -14.54 -5.89
C ARG A 6 -14.57 -14.07 -4.48
N SER A 7 -14.97 -14.86 -3.49
CA SER A 7 -14.75 -14.60 -2.05
C SER A 7 -13.28 -14.44 -1.63
N THR A 8 -12.35 -14.76 -2.52
CA THR A 8 -10.89 -14.63 -2.31
C THR A 8 -10.25 -13.51 -3.13
N ALA A 9 -11.05 -12.69 -3.79
CA ALA A 9 -10.57 -11.51 -4.50
C ALA A 9 -9.92 -10.50 -3.52
N PRO A 10 -8.91 -9.74 -3.93
CA PRO A 10 -8.24 -8.76 -3.06
C PRO A 10 -9.15 -7.69 -2.47
N GLY A 11 -10.31 -7.43 -3.07
CA GLY A 11 -11.33 -6.50 -2.57
C GLY A 11 -12.45 -7.16 -1.78
N GLY A 12 -12.38 -8.49 -1.56
CA GLY A 12 -13.50 -9.29 -1.09
C GLY A 12 -14.50 -9.59 -2.22
N ASN A 13 -15.61 -10.22 -1.87
CA ASN A 13 -16.65 -10.53 -2.84
C ASN A 13 -17.47 -9.27 -3.18
N ILE A 14 -17.41 -8.79 -4.40
CA ILE A 14 -18.21 -7.64 -4.86
C ILE A 14 -19.63 -8.11 -5.12
N THR A 15 -20.51 -7.99 -4.14
CA THR A 15 -21.92 -8.40 -4.22
C THR A 15 -22.89 -7.23 -4.26
N THR A 16 -22.56 -6.14 -3.57
CA THR A 16 -23.44 -4.97 -3.41
C THR A 16 -22.74 -3.64 -3.69
N GLN A 17 -21.41 -3.65 -3.73
CA GLN A 17 -20.62 -2.46 -4.03
C GLN A 17 -20.67 -2.13 -5.52
N SER A 18 -20.70 -0.85 -5.85
CA SER A 18 -20.60 -0.32 -7.20
C SER A 18 -19.28 0.45 -7.40
N ASN A 19 -18.89 0.68 -8.65
CA ASN A 19 -17.73 1.48 -9.01
C ASN A 19 -16.38 0.93 -8.49
N GLN A 20 -16.26 -0.40 -8.39
CA GLN A 20 -15.03 -1.10 -8.01
C GLN A 20 -14.53 -1.99 -9.15
N ILE A 21 -13.23 -2.09 -9.27
CA ILE A 21 -12.56 -3.06 -10.15
C ILE A 21 -11.69 -3.94 -9.25
N CYS A 22 -11.90 -5.25 -9.32
CA CYS A 22 -11.08 -6.24 -8.64
C CYS A 22 -10.50 -7.20 -9.69
N LEU A 23 -9.19 -7.38 -9.70
CA LEU A 23 -8.50 -8.23 -10.65
C LEU A 23 -7.88 -9.42 -9.92
N GLY A 24 -8.38 -10.61 -10.24
CA GLY A 24 -7.85 -11.86 -9.73
C GLY A 24 -8.36 -12.27 -8.34
N ASP A 25 -7.80 -13.37 -7.85
CA ASP A 25 -8.07 -13.96 -6.54
C ASP A 25 -6.77 -14.47 -5.89
N ALA A 26 -6.86 -15.18 -4.77
CA ALA A 26 -5.71 -15.73 -4.05
C ALA A 26 -4.88 -16.77 -4.82
N ASN A 27 -5.36 -17.23 -6.00
CA ASN A 27 -4.67 -18.21 -6.85
C ASN A 27 -3.88 -17.55 -7.99
N VAL A 28 -4.09 -16.25 -8.25
CA VAL A 28 -3.32 -15.53 -9.27
C VAL A 28 -1.87 -15.42 -8.82
N THR A 29 -0.96 -15.86 -9.67
CA THR A 29 0.49 -15.87 -9.43
C THR A 29 1.23 -14.81 -10.23
N GLU A 30 0.66 -14.37 -11.35
CA GLU A 30 1.29 -13.39 -12.23
C GLU A 30 0.25 -12.39 -12.76
N CYS A 31 0.67 -11.14 -12.93
CA CYS A 31 -0.11 -10.10 -13.59
C CYS A 31 0.78 -9.42 -14.63
N ASN A 32 0.54 -9.73 -15.89
CA ASN A 32 1.30 -9.20 -17.03
C ASN A 32 0.43 -8.18 -17.77
N ILE A 33 0.95 -6.96 -17.91
CA ILE A 33 0.28 -5.86 -18.59
C ILE A 33 1.21 -5.36 -19.69
N GLN A 34 0.70 -5.29 -20.94
CA GLN A 34 1.51 -4.91 -22.11
C GLN A 34 1.93 -3.43 -22.10
N VAL A 35 1.15 -2.57 -21.46
CA VAL A 35 1.38 -1.11 -21.39
C VAL A 35 1.19 -0.65 -19.94
N ASP A 36 1.77 0.46 -19.56
CA ASP A 36 1.63 1.01 -18.22
C ASP A 36 0.21 1.55 -17.96
N TRP A 37 -0.16 1.62 -16.67
CA TRP A 37 -1.41 2.23 -16.24
C TRP A 37 -1.34 3.75 -16.34
N THR A 38 -2.30 4.35 -17.04
CA THR A 38 -2.48 5.80 -17.02
C THR A 38 -3.49 6.18 -15.94
N VAL A 39 -3.01 6.81 -14.87
CA VAL A 39 -3.88 7.32 -13.79
C VAL A 39 -4.24 8.78 -14.09
N ALA A 40 -5.53 9.09 -14.11
CA ALA A 40 -6.01 10.45 -14.30
C ALA A 40 -5.42 11.40 -13.24
N SER A 41 -4.86 12.52 -13.68
CA SER A 41 -4.16 13.47 -12.79
C SER A 41 -4.31 14.94 -13.26
N ASP A 42 -5.34 15.26 -14.02
CA ASP A 42 -5.59 16.63 -14.47
C ASP A 42 -5.85 17.55 -13.28
N ALA A 43 -5.16 18.68 -13.24
CA ALA A 43 -5.32 19.67 -12.17
C ALA A 43 -6.72 20.29 -12.13
N ARG A 44 -7.42 20.32 -13.25
CA ARG A 44 -8.80 20.82 -13.33
C ARG A 44 -9.82 19.94 -12.60
N ASP A 45 -9.47 18.67 -12.36
CA ASP A 45 -10.30 17.70 -11.65
C ASP A 45 -9.93 17.59 -10.17
N LYS A 46 -9.07 18.49 -9.67
CA LYS A 46 -8.56 18.51 -8.29
C LYS A 46 -8.74 19.88 -7.68
N THR A 47 -8.85 19.93 -6.36
CA THR A 47 -8.97 21.18 -5.57
C THR A 47 -8.18 21.06 -4.27
N ASP A 48 -8.09 22.16 -3.51
CA ASP A 48 -7.53 22.22 -2.17
C ASP A 48 -6.07 21.71 -2.10
N PHE A 49 -5.26 22.14 -3.05
CA PHE A 49 -3.85 21.77 -3.11
C PHE A 49 -3.08 22.26 -1.88
N THR A 50 -2.45 21.32 -1.19
CA THR A 50 -1.56 21.59 -0.05
C THR A 50 -0.24 20.88 -0.29
N ALA A 51 0.87 21.49 0.12
CA ALA A 51 2.18 20.85 0.05
C ALA A 51 2.19 19.57 0.87
N LEU A 52 2.74 18.49 0.29
CA LEU A 52 2.88 17.22 1.01
C LEU A 52 3.88 17.40 2.16
N ASP A 53 3.51 16.98 3.35
CA ASP A 53 4.31 17.01 4.57
C ASP A 53 5.02 15.68 4.89
N LEU A 54 4.59 14.58 4.25
CA LEU A 54 5.29 13.29 4.34
C LEU A 54 6.54 13.30 3.46
N GLY A 55 7.69 13.44 4.08
CA GLY A 55 8.99 13.55 3.42
C GLY A 55 10.02 12.59 4.00
N LEU A 56 11.23 13.08 4.21
CA LEU A 56 12.39 12.29 4.60
C LEU A 56 12.20 11.55 5.92
N ASP A 57 11.58 12.18 6.91
CA ASP A 57 11.39 11.56 8.23
C ASP A 57 10.40 10.38 8.14
N PHE A 58 9.35 10.51 7.34
CA PHE A 58 8.41 9.40 7.07
C PHE A 58 9.13 8.25 6.36
N VAL A 59 9.91 8.54 5.31
CA VAL A 59 10.67 7.52 4.56
C VAL A 59 11.68 6.81 5.45
N ASN A 60 12.37 7.53 6.32
CA ASN A 60 13.33 6.95 7.27
C ASN A 60 12.67 6.04 8.32
N ALA A 61 11.40 6.26 8.64
CA ALA A 61 10.64 5.44 9.57
C ALA A 61 10.07 4.17 8.95
N LEU A 62 10.01 4.09 7.60
CA LEU A 62 9.54 2.88 6.92
C LEU A 62 10.50 1.72 7.16
N ALA A 63 9.92 0.53 7.36
CA ALA A 63 10.66 -0.73 7.54
C ALA A 63 10.44 -1.66 6.34
N PRO A 64 11.26 -1.58 5.29
CA PRO A 64 11.20 -2.54 4.19
C PRO A 64 11.63 -3.93 4.67
N VAL A 65 10.91 -4.94 4.23
CA VAL A 65 11.12 -6.35 4.63
C VAL A 65 11.13 -7.26 3.42
N THR A 66 11.75 -8.43 3.59
CA THR A 66 11.52 -9.58 2.73
C THR A 66 10.54 -10.53 3.42
N TYR A 67 9.68 -11.19 2.65
CA TYR A 67 8.68 -12.10 3.19
C TYR A 67 8.33 -13.21 2.21
N LYS A 68 7.64 -14.23 2.70
CA LYS A 68 6.97 -15.24 1.87
C LYS A 68 5.47 -15.14 2.11
N TRP A 69 4.69 -15.32 1.05
CA TRP A 69 3.25 -15.38 1.17
C TRP A 69 2.82 -16.68 1.87
N ASP A 70 1.93 -16.52 2.84
CA ASP A 70 1.11 -17.56 3.44
C ASP A 70 -0.29 -16.97 3.65
N LYS A 71 -1.08 -17.05 2.60
CA LYS A 71 -2.32 -16.27 2.47
C LYS A 71 -3.44 -16.88 3.31
N ARG A 72 -4.02 -16.13 4.25
CA ARG A 72 -5.20 -16.54 5.03
C ARG A 72 -6.31 -17.14 4.16
N ALA A 73 -6.49 -16.63 2.95
CA ALA A 73 -7.48 -17.10 1.99
C ALA A 73 -7.23 -18.54 1.45
N LYS A 74 -6.15 -19.19 1.81
CA LYS A 74 -5.88 -20.60 1.48
C LYS A 74 -6.32 -21.56 2.59
N TYR A 75 -6.77 -21.05 3.74
CA TYR A 75 -7.16 -21.82 4.91
C TYR A 75 -8.67 -21.83 5.13
N GLY A 76 -9.16 -22.88 5.78
CA GLY A 76 -10.58 -23.08 6.06
C GLY A 76 -11.43 -23.48 4.85
N ASP A 77 -12.66 -23.85 5.11
CA ASP A 77 -13.64 -24.14 4.05
C ASP A 77 -14.43 -22.85 3.70
N LYS A 78 -14.13 -22.28 2.57
CA LYS A 78 -14.75 -21.03 2.08
C LYS A 78 -16.24 -21.17 1.78
N ASN A 79 -16.74 -22.38 1.65
CA ASN A 79 -18.17 -22.67 1.39
C ASN A 79 -18.93 -22.99 2.69
N ALA A 80 -18.23 -23.08 3.81
CA ALA A 80 -18.88 -23.31 5.10
C ALA A 80 -19.66 -22.06 5.55
N ASP A 81 -20.85 -22.30 6.11
CA ASP A 81 -21.62 -21.27 6.75
C ASP A 81 -20.80 -20.60 7.89
N GLY A 82 -20.71 -19.28 7.85
CA GLY A 82 -19.95 -18.53 8.85
C GLY A 82 -18.44 -18.42 8.58
N TYR A 83 -17.96 -18.83 7.40
CA TYR A 83 -16.54 -18.59 7.06
C TYR A 83 -16.18 -17.12 7.16
N ASP A 84 -15.15 -16.81 7.95
CA ASP A 84 -14.56 -15.47 8.03
C ASP A 84 -13.04 -15.53 7.78
N LEU A 85 -12.56 -14.64 6.92
CA LEU A 85 -11.14 -14.51 6.61
C LEU A 85 -10.32 -14.10 7.85
N ASN A 86 -10.92 -13.36 8.79
CA ASN A 86 -10.24 -12.92 10.00
C ASN A 86 -9.99 -14.06 11.00
N ASP A 87 -10.79 -15.13 10.92
CA ASP A 87 -10.66 -16.31 11.78
C ASP A 87 -9.58 -17.28 11.26
N GLN A 88 -9.08 -17.04 10.04
CA GLN A 88 -8.09 -17.92 9.43
C GLN A 88 -6.69 -17.56 9.89
N THR A 89 -5.97 -18.54 10.43
CA THR A 89 -4.58 -18.37 10.87
C THR A 89 -3.66 -19.23 10.01
N PRO A 90 -2.73 -18.62 9.26
CA PRO A 90 -1.71 -19.37 8.52
C PRO A 90 -0.84 -20.22 9.46
N ASP A 91 -0.59 -21.47 9.07
CA ASP A 91 0.21 -22.43 9.80
C ASP A 91 1.47 -22.91 9.04
N GLY A 92 1.72 -22.31 7.87
CA GLY A 92 2.84 -22.63 7.00
C GLY A 92 2.58 -23.69 5.94
N THR A 93 1.43 -24.39 5.98
CA THR A 93 1.12 -25.46 5.00
C THR A 93 0.90 -24.94 3.58
N HIS A 94 0.50 -23.69 3.44
CA HIS A 94 0.29 -23.01 2.15
C HIS A 94 1.32 -21.89 1.90
N LYS A 95 2.43 -21.90 2.64
CA LYS A 95 3.50 -20.93 2.45
C LYS A 95 4.17 -21.11 1.09
N GLU A 96 4.26 -20.01 0.32
CA GLU A 96 4.96 -20.00 -0.96
C GLU A 96 6.48 -20.05 -0.77
N ASP A 97 7.19 -20.65 -1.73
CA ASP A 97 8.66 -20.74 -1.66
C ASP A 97 9.37 -19.45 -2.09
N TRP A 98 8.69 -18.60 -2.85
CA TRP A 98 9.24 -17.36 -3.37
C TRP A 98 9.43 -16.32 -2.27
N LEU A 99 10.60 -15.70 -2.26
CA LEU A 99 10.90 -14.55 -1.41
C LEU A 99 10.45 -13.28 -2.13
N ASP A 100 9.62 -12.50 -1.49
CA ASP A 100 9.12 -11.23 -1.97
C ASP A 100 9.67 -10.06 -1.12
N ILE A 101 9.53 -8.83 -1.60
CA ILE A 101 9.96 -7.61 -0.91
C ILE A 101 8.80 -6.64 -0.78
N GLY A 102 8.75 -5.90 0.31
CA GLY A 102 7.70 -4.89 0.52
C GLY A 102 7.66 -4.36 1.94
N PHE A 103 6.47 -3.96 2.35
CA PHE A 103 6.19 -3.43 3.68
C PHE A 103 5.00 -4.14 4.29
N LYS A 104 4.90 -4.13 5.61
CA LYS A 104 3.70 -4.53 6.32
C LYS A 104 2.72 -3.36 6.33
N ALA A 105 1.53 -3.56 5.77
CA ALA A 105 0.52 -2.51 5.62
C ALA A 105 0.13 -1.87 6.97
N GLN A 106 0.08 -2.65 8.05
CA GLN A 106 -0.22 -2.18 9.39
C GLN A 106 0.83 -1.21 9.94
N GLU A 107 2.11 -1.48 9.66
CA GLU A 107 3.21 -0.61 10.10
C GLU A 107 3.21 0.71 9.31
N VAL A 108 2.91 0.67 8.01
CA VAL A 108 2.75 1.87 7.20
C VAL A 108 1.55 2.70 7.67
N GLU A 109 0.39 2.07 7.93
CA GLU A 109 -0.79 2.76 8.46
C GLU A 109 -0.50 3.43 9.80
N ALA A 110 0.24 2.77 10.69
CA ALA A 110 0.61 3.35 11.98
C ALA A 110 1.45 4.64 11.82
N LEU A 111 2.37 4.68 10.84
CA LEU A 111 3.14 5.88 10.52
C LEU A 111 2.27 6.99 9.91
N GLU A 112 1.33 6.63 9.02
CA GLU A 112 0.36 7.57 8.47
C GLU A 112 -0.52 8.19 9.56
N ILE A 113 -1.01 7.39 10.49
CA ILE A 113 -1.81 7.84 11.65
C ILE A 113 -0.98 8.78 12.54
N ALA A 114 0.27 8.44 12.82
CA ALA A 114 1.17 9.28 13.61
C ALA A 114 1.43 10.63 12.94
N ALA A 115 1.41 10.69 11.60
CA ALA A 115 1.50 11.92 10.82
C ALA A 115 0.14 12.67 10.67
N GLY A 116 -0.92 12.20 11.30
CA GLY A 116 -2.24 12.84 11.27
C GLY A 116 -3.17 12.37 10.14
N TYR A 117 -2.77 11.38 9.36
CA TYR A 117 -3.55 10.84 8.25
C TYR A 117 -4.27 9.55 8.68
N ASN A 118 -5.57 9.52 8.56
CA ASN A 118 -6.34 8.31 8.86
C ASN A 118 -7.68 8.28 8.12
N LYS A 119 -8.27 7.10 8.02
CA LYS A 119 -9.54 6.88 7.33
C LYS A 119 -10.71 7.65 7.96
N SER A 120 -10.72 7.84 9.28
CA SER A 120 -11.78 8.58 9.96
C SER A 120 -11.78 10.07 9.60
N ASN A 121 -10.62 10.64 9.29
CA ASN A 121 -10.46 12.00 8.79
C ASN A 121 -10.65 12.10 7.26
N LYS A 122 -11.11 11.02 6.61
CA LYS A 122 -11.24 10.92 5.15
C LYS A 122 -9.91 11.13 4.41
N THR A 123 -8.80 10.90 5.08
CA THR A 123 -7.49 10.88 4.44
C THR A 123 -7.11 9.45 4.15
N ASN A 124 -6.56 9.22 2.96
CA ASN A 124 -6.16 7.90 2.50
C ASN A 124 -4.90 8.08 1.63
N LEU A 125 -3.76 7.70 2.15
CA LEU A 125 -2.49 7.88 1.46
C LEU A 125 -2.03 6.60 0.77
N VAL A 126 -1.24 5.83 1.45
CA VAL A 126 -0.61 4.61 0.90
C VAL A 126 -1.35 3.36 1.35
N SER A 127 -1.69 3.27 2.63
CA SER A 127 -2.44 2.13 3.18
C SER A 127 -3.90 2.16 2.73
N SER A 128 -4.46 1.00 2.53
CA SER A 128 -5.87 0.84 2.16
C SER A 128 -6.46 -0.39 2.82
N HIS A 129 -7.77 -0.34 3.08
CA HIS A 129 -8.56 -1.48 3.55
C HIS A 129 -9.51 -1.92 2.45
N THR A 130 -9.76 -3.23 2.37
CA THR A 130 -10.86 -3.76 1.56
C THR A 130 -12.20 -3.20 2.04
N GLY A 131 -13.21 -3.20 1.17
CA GLY A 131 -14.54 -2.68 1.50
C GLY A 131 -15.21 -3.38 2.68
N ASP A 132 -14.89 -4.65 2.91
CA ASP A 132 -15.35 -5.45 4.06
C ASP A 132 -14.43 -5.32 5.30
N GLY A 133 -13.33 -4.58 5.19
CA GLY A 133 -12.37 -4.35 6.27
C GLY A 133 -11.51 -5.55 6.66
N LYS A 134 -11.61 -6.68 5.94
CA LYS A 134 -10.93 -7.93 6.30
C LYS A 134 -9.49 -8.03 5.82
N GLN A 135 -9.09 -7.19 4.87
CA GLN A 135 -7.75 -7.21 4.29
C GLN A 135 -7.20 -5.80 4.12
N MET A 136 -5.91 -5.66 4.30
CA MET A 136 -5.18 -4.43 4.05
C MET A 136 -4.29 -4.57 2.82
N GLY A 137 -4.06 -3.47 2.13
CA GLY A 137 -3.15 -3.36 1.01
C GLY A 137 -2.35 -2.06 1.04
N LEU A 138 -1.40 -1.93 0.13
CA LEU A 138 -0.61 -0.73 -0.07
C LEU A 138 -0.74 -0.27 -1.53
N GLN A 139 -0.97 1.01 -1.72
CA GLN A 139 -0.99 1.66 -3.03
C GLN A 139 0.43 2.15 -3.34
N TYR A 140 1.29 1.25 -3.82
CA TYR A 140 2.72 1.50 -4.00
C TYR A 140 3.04 2.74 -4.85
N SER A 141 2.20 3.07 -5.84
CA SER A 141 2.37 4.28 -6.65
C SER A 141 2.30 5.58 -5.84
N LYS A 142 1.64 5.59 -4.69
CA LYS A 142 1.57 6.75 -3.79
C LYS A 142 2.85 7.00 -3.00
N PHE A 143 3.77 6.04 -2.95
CA PHE A 143 5.11 6.31 -2.43
C PHE A 143 5.91 7.24 -3.33
N VAL A 144 5.61 7.30 -4.63
CA VAL A 144 6.38 8.14 -5.57
C VAL A 144 6.43 9.62 -5.14
N PRO A 145 5.31 10.33 -4.91
CA PRO A 145 5.36 11.71 -4.47
C PRO A 145 6.02 11.87 -3.08
N ILE A 146 5.88 10.90 -2.18
CA ILE A 146 6.55 10.90 -0.86
C ILE A 146 8.06 10.78 -1.04
N LEU A 147 8.52 9.87 -1.89
CA LEU A 147 9.95 9.70 -2.19
C LEU A 147 10.53 10.93 -2.88
N VAL A 148 9.80 11.57 -3.78
CA VAL A 148 10.21 12.84 -4.40
C VAL A 148 10.40 13.92 -3.34
N LYS A 149 9.45 14.06 -2.41
CA LYS A 149 9.54 15.02 -1.31
C LYS A 149 10.73 14.71 -0.40
N ALA A 150 10.94 13.46 -0.03
CA ALA A 150 12.08 13.02 0.78
C ALA A 150 13.42 13.31 0.10
N LEU A 151 13.52 13.08 -1.20
CA LEU A 151 14.73 13.39 -1.98
C LEU A 151 15.00 14.89 -2.03
N GLN A 152 13.99 15.73 -2.22
CA GLN A 152 14.12 17.19 -2.20
C GLN A 152 14.62 17.69 -0.83
N GLU A 153 14.10 17.15 0.27
CA GLU A 153 14.54 17.49 1.63
C GLU A 153 15.97 17.02 1.90
N LEU A 154 16.35 15.84 1.41
CA LEU A 154 17.72 15.33 1.52
C LEU A 154 18.69 16.18 0.72
N SER A 155 18.35 16.59 -0.51
CA SER A 155 19.16 17.52 -1.31
C SER A 155 19.38 18.83 -0.59
N ALA A 156 18.33 19.45 -0.06
CA ALA A 156 18.46 20.71 0.68
C ALA A 156 19.32 20.57 1.95
N LYS A 157 19.24 19.43 2.66
CA LYS A 157 20.14 19.15 3.81
C LYS A 157 21.59 19.00 3.36
N ASN A 158 21.84 18.36 2.23
CA ASN A 158 23.20 18.22 1.67
C ASN A 158 23.80 19.57 1.30
N ASP A 159 23.05 20.40 0.56
CA ASP A 159 23.47 21.73 0.15
C ASP A 159 23.85 22.61 1.40
N ALA A 160 23.04 22.52 2.46
CA ALA A 160 23.30 23.20 3.71
C ALA A 160 24.59 22.70 4.43
N LEU A 161 24.86 21.39 4.35
CA LEU A 161 26.10 20.81 4.89
C LEU A 161 27.31 21.23 4.08
N GLU A 162 27.25 21.25 2.77
CA GLU A 162 28.32 21.71 1.88
C GLU A 162 28.64 23.19 2.13
N ALA A 163 27.63 24.04 2.27
CA ALA A 163 27.82 25.45 2.61
C ALA A 163 28.52 25.62 3.97
N ARG A 164 28.18 24.80 4.97
CA ARG A 164 28.85 24.85 6.28
C ARG A 164 30.31 24.38 6.21
N ILE A 165 30.60 23.34 5.44
CA ILE A 165 31.98 22.87 5.22
C ILE A 165 32.80 23.97 4.56
N THR A 166 32.29 24.60 3.51
CA THR A 166 32.97 25.71 2.82
C THR A 166 33.35 26.85 3.79
N VAL A 167 32.45 27.17 4.72
CA VAL A 167 32.74 28.21 5.75
C VAL A 167 33.81 27.77 6.76
N LEU A 168 33.92 26.46 7.03
CA LEU A 168 34.93 25.96 7.98
C LEU A 168 36.32 25.77 7.35
N GLU A 169 36.39 25.64 6.04
CA GLU A 169 37.63 25.43 5.28
C GLU A 169 38.27 26.77 4.79
N GLY A 170 37.51 27.86 4.79
CA GLY A 170 37.95 29.20 4.33
C GLY A 170 38.34 30.12 5.45
#